data_6e7c23fff2e7b064560eb5f44e2a234b
#
_entry.id   6e7c23fff2e7b064560eb5f44e2a234b
#
_cell.length_a   1.000
_cell.length_b   1.000
_cell.length_c   1.000
_cell.angle_alpha   90.00
_cell.angle_beta   90.00
_cell.angle_gamma   90.00
#
_symmetry.space_group_name_H-M   'P 1'
#
loop_
_entity.id
_entity.type
_entity.pdbx_description
1 polymer ?
#
loop_
_entity_poly.entity_id
_entity_poly.type
_entity_poly.pdbx_seq_one_letter_code
_entity_poly.pdbx_strand_id
1 'polypeptide(L)'
;MKSTEHNSFRNEALETISRIGTENSNLFELKWFLETALLRFDEIYLNKMQPRLLVIGNDIPAEILYAVCDHPFYVLGGSLGTAHWADELTPRDTDPFSRSSLGWLINPEFNITENALIVIAVSSDSRRKLISVLQSAGRQVAAMDIPPMNNTSNAMHYYKDQMVTLAEKIGKHTHKHLTGGNLRRAVRKVARAHRQWQRFTSTAYTAKGFITDEAILLVTQCLYFADSLDEWMLHTAALTEELEVLNKRFMLTQKEQPNVLILGSPVVFPNFKVPQLIASAGMRIAAVDDSLSLEAALSITRGSRMISADRILDKIAQEHLQATSSGARVNNEGLYSYFLHLVRQLHPDGVVCHILKGQIEYDFELPYIEKAAEELDIPVFRLETDYQYQDMEQLRIRMEAFGEMLNQRNIVKRKVKRSA
;
A
#
# COMPACT_ATOMS: atom_id res chain seq x y z
N MET A 1 -17.35 -10.64 29.84
CA MET A 1 -16.70 -9.56 29.05
C MET A 1 -15.64 -10.05 28.06
N LYS A 2 -15.11 -11.28 28.13
CA LYS A 2 -14.07 -11.79 27.20
C LYS A 2 -14.58 -12.25 25.81
N SER A 3 -15.86 -12.44 25.59
CA SER A 3 -16.38 -13.01 24.34
C SER A 3 -16.80 -11.97 23.28
N THR A 4 -16.87 -10.70 23.63
CA THR A 4 -17.28 -9.62 22.70
C THR A 4 -16.08 -8.89 22.07
N GLU A 5 -14.89 -8.97 22.66
CA GLU A 5 -13.66 -8.41 22.11
C GLU A 5 -13.00 -9.34 21.06
N HIS A 6 -13.28 -10.64 21.13
CA HIS A 6 -12.68 -11.68 20.27
C HIS A 6 -12.92 -11.57 18.77
N ASN A 7 -13.83 -10.72 18.30
CA ASN A 7 -14.15 -10.60 16.88
C ASN A 7 -13.95 -9.19 16.30
N SER A 8 -13.33 -8.26 17.04
CA SER A 8 -13.33 -6.86 16.61
C SER A 8 -12.56 -6.64 15.29
N PHE A 9 -11.41 -7.28 15.09
CA PHE A 9 -10.60 -7.14 13.87
C PHE A 9 -11.27 -7.77 12.65
N ARG A 10 -11.93 -8.93 12.79
CA ARG A 10 -12.69 -9.58 11.71
C ARG A 10 -13.94 -8.78 11.35
N ASN A 11 -14.62 -8.21 12.34
CA ASN A 11 -15.81 -7.38 12.12
C ASN A 11 -15.49 -6.13 11.31
N GLU A 12 -14.37 -5.44 11.60
CA GLU A 12 -13.91 -4.30 10.82
C GLU A 12 -13.67 -4.67 9.34
N ALA A 13 -13.04 -5.82 9.09
CA ALA A 13 -12.85 -6.32 7.74
C ALA A 13 -14.18 -6.70 7.06
N LEU A 14 -15.10 -7.35 7.79
CA LEU A 14 -16.42 -7.72 7.28
C LEU A 14 -17.27 -6.51 6.91
N GLU A 15 -17.27 -5.45 7.72
CA GLU A 15 -17.99 -4.22 7.45
C GLU A 15 -17.47 -3.56 6.16
N THR A 16 -16.15 -3.43 6.02
CA THR A 16 -15.53 -2.85 4.83
C THR A 16 -15.81 -3.68 3.58
N ILE A 17 -15.68 -5.00 3.65
CA ILE A 17 -15.98 -5.91 2.53
C ILE A 17 -17.45 -5.89 2.14
N SER A 18 -18.36 -5.88 3.13
CA SER A 18 -19.80 -5.83 2.87
C SER A 18 -20.20 -4.55 2.15
N ARG A 19 -19.63 -3.41 2.54
CA ARG A 19 -19.85 -2.14 1.87
C ARG A 19 -19.33 -2.18 0.44
N ILE A 20 -18.06 -2.55 0.24
CA ILE A 20 -17.46 -2.66 -1.11
C ILE A 20 -18.25 -3.62 -1.98
N GLY A 21 -18.63 -4.78 -1.47
CA GLY A 21 -19.41 -5.77 -2.22
C GLY A 21 -20.80 -5.27 -2.61
N THR A 22 -21.49 -4.52 -1.73
CA THR A 22 -22.80 -3.95 -2.01
C THR A 22 -22.71 -2.87 -3.10
N GLU A 23 -21.75 -1.97 -2.98
CA GLU A 23 -21.56 -0.87 -3.93
C GLU A 23 -21.07 -1.33 -5.32
N ASN A 24 -20.46 -2.50 -5.40
CA ASN A 24 -19.92 -3.10 -6.63
C ASN A 24 -20.61 -4.43 -6.98
N SER A 25 -21.90 -4.59 -6.62
CA SER A 25 -22.65 -5.84 -6.82
C SER A 25 -22.82 -6.25 -8.29
N ASN A 26 -22.53 -5.37 -9.21
CA ASN A 26 -22.50 -5.60 -10.66
C ASN A 26 -21.22 -6.27 -11.17
N LEU A 27 -20.18 -6.44 -10.32
CA LEU A 27 -18.90 -7.03 -10.68
C LEU A 27 -18.77 -8.44 -10.11
N PHE A 28 -18.85 -9.43 -10.99
CA PHE A 28 -18.77 -10.84 -10.61
C PHE A 28 -17.35 -11.23 -10.16
N GLU A 29 -16.33 -10.78 -10.91
CA GLU A 29 -14.94 -11.13 -10.65
C GLU A 29 -14.35 -10.43 -9.41
N LEU A 30 -15.03 -9.40 -8.86
CA LEU A 30 -14.62 -8.77 -7.61
C LEU A 30 -14.74 -9.70 -6.40
N LYS A 31 -15.62 -10.70 -6.45
CA LYS A 31 -15.90 -11.61 -5.34
C LYS A 31 -14.65 -12.29 -4.80
N TRP A 32 -13.77 -12.76 -5.67
CA TRP A 32 -12.52 -13.40 -5.26
C TRP A 32 -11.64 -12.49 -4.39
N PHE A 33 -11.58 -11.19 -4.70
CA PHE A 33 -10.78 -10.22 -3.94
C PHE A 33 -11.40 -9.96 -2.56
N LEU A 34 -12.72 -9.87 -2.48
CA LEU A 34 -13.44 -9.72 -1.21
C LEU A 34 -13.17 -10.91 -0.28
N GLU A 35 -13.28 -12.13 -0.81
CA GLU A 35 -13.02 -13.37 -0.06
C GLU A 35 -11.53 -13.47 0.34
N THR A 36 -10.59 -13.19 -0.57
CA THR A 36 -9.15 -13.23 -0.31
C THR A 36 -8.73 -12.25 0.78
N ALA A 37 -9.26 -11.02 0.75
CA ALA A 37 -8.98 -10.03 1.78
C ALA A 37 -9.53 -10.45 3.15
N LEU A 38 -10.75 -11.02 3.19
CA LEU A 38 -11.37 -11.48 4.43
C LEU A 38 -10.61 -12.63 5.08
N LEU A 39 -10.03 -13.55 4.30
CA LEU A 39 -9.25 -14.68 4.81
C LEU A 39 -8.06 -14.22 5.67
N ARG A 40 -7.50 -13.04 5.42
CA ARG A 40 -6.41 -12.47 6.25
C ARG A 40 -6.85 -12.04 7.64
N PHE A 41 -8.16 -12.04 7.89
CA PHE A 41 -8.80 -11.74 9.17
C PHE A 41 -9.64 -12.93 9.69
N ASP A 42 -9.44 -14.12 9.13
CA ASP A 42 -10.09 -15.35 9.57
C ASP A 42 -9.15 -16.23 10.40
N GLU A 43 -9.46 -16.37 11.68
CA GLU A 43 -8.66 -17.13 12.64
C GLU A 43 -8.46 -18.60 12.21
N ILE A 44 -9.52 -19.25 11.70
CA ILE A 44 -9.45 -20.66 11.28
C ILE A 44 -8.51 -20.82 10.09
N TYR A 45 -8.58 -19.89 9.14
CA TYR A 45 -7.67 -19.88 8.00
C TYR A 45 -6.24 -19.63 8.44
N LEU A 46 -6.01 -18.59 9.25
CA LEU A 46 -4.68 -18.20 9.74
C LEU A 46 -4.01 -19.33 10.53
N ASN A 47 -4.75 -20.02 11.40
CA ASN A 47 -4.23 -21.14 12.18
C ASN A 47 -3.92 -22.39 11.37
N LYS A 48 -4.52 -22.56 10.18
CA LYS A 48 -4.15 -23.60 9.21
C LYS A 48 -2.94 -23.22 8.37
N MET A 49 -2.73 -21.93 8.15
CA MET A 49 -1.56 -21.43 7.44
C MET A 49 -0.31 -21.64 8.30
N GLN A 50 0.75 -22.15 7.69
CA GLN A 50 2.06 -22.32 8.33
C GLN A 50 3.10 -21.57 7.49
N PRO A 51 3.01 -20.22 7.38
CA PRO A 51 3.95 -19.47 6.57
C PRO A 51 5.35 -19.58 7.14
N ARG A 52 6.33 -19.85 6.27
CA ARG A 52 7.73 -19.84 6.68
C ARG A 52 8.32 -18.45 6.77
N LEU A 53 7.72 -17.49 6.05
CA LEU A 53 8.20 -16.13 5.94
C LEU A 53 7.05 -15.14 6.15
N LEU A 54 7.17 -14.29 7.17
CA LEU A 54 6.28 -13.15 7.43
C LEU A 54 7.01 -11.86 7.05
N VAL A 55 6.38 -11.01 6.25
CA VAL A 55 6.97 -9.76 5.77
C VAL A 55 6.17 -8.58 6.33
N ILE A 56 6.78 -7.72 7.12
CA ILE A 56 6.13 -6.51 7.63
C ILE A 56 6.30 -5.39 6.63
N GLY A 57 5.18 -4.86 6.14
CA GLY A 57 5.16 -3.83 5.10
C GLY A 57 5.59 -4.37 3.73
N ASN A 58 6.01 -3.47 2.85
CA ASN A 58 6.44 -3.83 1.48
C ASN A 58 7.73 -3.13 1.05
N ASP A 59 8.51 -2.60 1.99
CA ASP A 59 9.77 -1.89 1.69
C ASP A 59 10.93 -2.82 1.31
N ILE A 60 10.71 -4.13 1.32
CA ILE A 60 11.69 -5.11 0.83
C ILE A 60 11.37 -5.39 -0.63
N PRO A 61 12.35 -5.29 -1.56
CA PRO A 61 12.12 -5.58 -2.96
C PRO A 61 11.45 -6.94 -3.19
N ALA A 62 10.29 -6.95 -3.85
CA ALA A 62 9.54 -8.18 -4.10
C ALA A 62 10.35 -9.20 -4.91
N GLU A 63 11.22 -8.74 -5.80
CA GLU A 63 12.13 -9.58 -6.58
C GLU A 63 13.07 -10.40 -5.68
N ILE A 64 13.54 -9.81 -4.59
CA ILE A 64 14.38 -10.49 -3.60
C ILE A 64 13.56 -11.52 -2.84
N LEU A 65 12.37 -11.15 -2.36
CA LEU A 65 11.48 -12.06 -1.64
C LEU A 65 11.10 -13.27 -2.49
N TYR A 66 10.61 -13.06 -3.71
CA TYR A 66 10.22 -14.16 -4.61
C TYR A 66 11.40 -14.98 -5.15
N ALA A 67 12.63 -14.46 -5.11
CA ALA A 67 13.81 -15.24 -5.45
C ALA A 67 14.13 -16.34 -4.40
N VAL A 68 13.78 -16.09 -3.12
CA VAL A 68 14.12 -16.95 -1.98
C VAL A 68 12.92 -17.50 -1.21
N CYS A 69 11.69 -17.11 -1.58
CA CYS A 69 10.44 -17.63 -1.02
C CYS A 69 9.37 -17.68 -2.12
N ASP A 70 8.62 -18.77 -2.21
CA ASP A 70 7.56 -18.88 -3.23
C ASP A 70 6.28 -18.14 -2.80
N HIS A 71 6.00 -18.14 -1.51
CA HIS A 71 4.80 -17.59 -0.89
C HIS A 71 5.17 -16.72 0.33
N PRO A 72 5.69 -15.49 0.13
CA PRO A 72 5.89 -14.56 1.22
C PRO A 72 4.52 -14.12 1.76
N PHE A 73 4.35 -14.17 3.07
CA PHE A 73 3.11 -13.77 3.73
C PHE A 73 3.28 -12.35 4.29
N TYR A 74 2.55 -11.40 3.72
CA TYR A 74 2.65 -10.00 4.12
C TYR A 74 1.76 -9.69 5.33
N VAL A 75 2.30 -8.90 6.25
CA VAL A 75 1.60 -8.34 7.41
C VAL A 75 1.58 -6.83 7.25
N LEU A 76 0.42 -6.27 6.95
CA LEU A 76 0.27 -4.85 6.63
C LEU A 76 -0.36 -4.03 7.77
N GLY A 77 -0.85 -4.66 8.82
CA GLY A 77 -1.61 -3.96 9.85
C GLY A 77 -2.99 -3.54 9.34
N GLY A 78 -3.37 -2.28 9.55
CA GLY A 78 -4.61 -1.70 9.01
C GLY A 78 -5.84 -1.84 9.90
N SER A 79 -5.80 -2.63 10.98
CA SER A 79 -6.94 -2.85 11.87
C SER A 79 -6.74 -2.21 13.23
N LEU A 80 -7.75 -1.49 13.71
CA LEU A 80 -7.81 -1.02 15.09
C LEU A 80 -7.87 -2.20 16.06
N GLY A 81 -8.62 -3.25 15.72
CA GLY A 81 -8.78 -4.42 16.57
C GLY A 81 -7.47 -5.18 16.82
N THR A 82 -6.51 -5.17 15.88
CA THR A 82 -5.20 -5.75 16.12
C THR A 82 -4.27 -4.82 16.90
N ALA A 83 -4.39 -3.50 16.75
CA ALA A 83 -3.52 -2.53 17.40
C ALA A 83 -3.57 -2.62 18.95
N HIS A 84 -4.71 -2.95 19.50
CA HIS A 84 -4.92 -3.08 20.94
C HIS A 84 -4.00 -4.14 21.60
N TRP A 85 -3.62 -5.21 20.91
CA TRP A 85 -2.66 -6.20 21.43
C TRP A 85 -1.25 -5.63 21.63
N ALA A 86 -0.93 -4.55 20.95
CA ALA A 86 0.37 -3.88 21.06
C ALA A 86 0.39 -2.77 22.11
N ASP A 87 -0.74 -2.40 22.72
CA ASP A 87 -0.86 -1.24 23.60
C ASP A 87 0.04 -1.29 24.84
N GLU A 88 0.30 -2.48 25.38
CA GLU A 88 1.20 -2.65 26.55
C GLU A 88 2.69 -2.65 26.15
N LEU A 89 3.00 -2.85 24.88
CA LEU A 89 4.38 -3.02 24.38
C LEU A 89 4.89 -1.80 23.60
N THR A 90 4.00 -0.88 23.27
CA THR A 90 4.35 0.29 22.46
C THR A 90 3.92 1.59 23.14
N PRO A 91 4.69 2.68 22.97
CA PRO A 91 4.22 4.01 23.34
C PRO A 91 2.92 4.37 22.60
N ARG A 92 2.09 5.22 23.23
CA ARG A 92 0.81 5.66 22.63
C ARG A 92 0.99 6.40 21.29
N ASP A 93 2.13 7.07 21.14
CA ASP A 93 2.48 7.85 19.95
C ASP A 93 3.13 7.02 18.83
N THR A 94 3.22 5.69 19.01
CA THR A 94 3.67 4.80 17.94
C THR A 94 2.62 4.82 16.83
N ASP A 95 3.08 4.95 15.57
CA ASP A 95 2.19 5.03 14.43
C ASP A 95 1.23 3.83 14.33
N PRO A 96 -0.04 4.04 13.90
CA PRO A 96 -1.07 3.01 13.88
C PRO A 96 -0.71 1.80 13.00
N PHE A 97 0.03 1.99 11.90
CA PHE A 97 0.45 0.92 11.02
C PHE A 97 1.42 -0.05 11.73
N SER A 98 2.43 0.49 12.42
CA SER A 98 3.38 -0.31 13.19
C SER A 98 2.71 -1.00 14.38
N ARG A 99 1.84 -0.29 15.12
CA ARG A 99 1.08 -0.87 16.26
C ARG A 99 0.17 -2.00 15.81
N SER A 100 -0.59 -1.80 14.76
CA SER A 100 -1.51 -2.80 14.21
C SER A 100 -0.77 -4.03 13.67
N SER A 101 0.36 -3.81 12.99
CA SER A 101 1.22 -4.91 12.50
C SER A 101 1.83 -5.72 13.65
N LEU A 102 2.31 -5.04 14.71
CA LEU A 102 2.82 -5.71 15.91
C LEU A 102 1.71 -6.50 16.59
N GLY A 103 0.57 -5.86 16.85
CA GLY A 103 -0.55 -6.50 17.52
C GLY A 103 -1.04 -7.73 16.78
N TRP A 104 -1.04 -7.70 15.43
CA TRP A 104 -1.37 -8.86 14.62
C TRP A 104 -0.36 -10.02 14.84
N LEU A 105 0.95 -9.71 14.94
CA LEU A 105 2.01 -10.71 15.12
C LEU A 105 2.06 -11.34 16.52
N ILE A 106 1.62 -10.61 17.54
CA ILE A 106 1.66 -11.07 18.94
C ILE A 106 0.29 -11.53 19.43
N ASN A 107 -0.76 -11.41 18.64
CA ASN A 107 -2.08 -11.89 18.98
C ASN A 107 -2.03 -13.37 19.34
N PRO A 108 -2.41 -13.77 20.56
CA PRO A 108 -2.35 -15.17 21.01
C PRO A 108 -3.34 -16.08 20.27
N GLU A 109 -4.33 -15.52 19.58
CA GLU A 109 -5.28 -16.26 18.77
C GLU A 109 -4.65 -16.77 17.46
N PHE A 110 -3.53 -16.16 17.03
CA PHE A 110 -2.83 -16.53 15.79
C PHE A 110 -1.54 -17.31 16.08
N ASN A 111 -1.53 -18.57 15.75
CA ASN A 111 -0.33 -19.42 15.95
C ASN A 111 0.56 -19.50 14.69
N ILE A 112 0.57 -18.45 13.86
CA ILE A 112 1.29 -18.46 12.58
C ILE A 112 2.76 -18.00 12.71
N THR A 113 3.14 -17.44 13.85
CA THR A 113 4.49 -16.87 14.05
C THR A 113 5.48 -17.85 14.68
N GLU A 114 5.05 -19.00 15.17
CA GLU A 114 5.89 -19.90 15.98
C GLU A 114 7.14 -20.39 15.23
N ASN A 115 6.96 -20.81 13.99
CA ASN A 115 8.04 -21.34 13.15
C ASN A 115 8.41 -20.44 11.97
N ALA A 116 7.90 -19.20 11.93
CA ALA A 116 8.13 -18.28 10.85
C ALA A 116 9.34 -17.36 11.11
N LEU A 117 10.08 -17.05 10.05
CA LEU A 117 11.02 -15.94 10.06
C LEU A 117 10.26 -14.64 9.75
N ILE A 118 10.30 -13.68 10.65
CA ILE A 118 9.75 -12.34 10.44
C ILE A 118 10.81 -11.46 9.81
N VAL A 119 10.51 -10.83 8.69
CA VAL A 119 11.42 -9.89 8.02
C VAL A 119 10.86 -8.49 8.04
N ILE A 120 11.72 -7.52 8.34
CA ILE A 120 11.36 -6.11 8.51
C ILE A 120 12.41 -5.25 7.80
N ALA A 121 11.96 -4.34 6.94
CA ALA A 121 12.80 -3.25 6.46
C ALA A 121 12.76 -2.09 7.46
N VAL A 122 13.93 -1.59 7.84
CA VAL A 122 14.09 -0.48 8.80
C VAL A 122 13.93 0.84 8.04
N SER A 123 12.69 1.22 7.78
CA SER A 123 12.33 2.47 7.07
C SER A 123 11.84 3.59 8.00
N SER A 124 11.67 3.31 9.31
CA SER A 124 11.30 4.28 10.34
C SER A 124 11.80 3.86 11.71
N ASP A 125 11.78 4.78 12.68
CA ASP A 125 12.16 4.48 14.06
C ASP A 125 11.16 3.51 14.72
N SER A 126 9.89 3.62 14.42
CA SER A 126 8.87 2.68 14.89
C SER A 126 9.22 1.25 14.45
N ARG A 127 9.55 1.04 13.16
CA ARG A 127 9.95 -0.28 12.65
C ARG A 127 11.24 -0.80 13.27
N ARG A 128 12.20 0.09 13.55
CA ARG A 128 13.42 -0.28 14.28
C ARG A 128 13.10 -0.81 15.68
N LYS A 129 12.17 -0.18 16.38
CA LYS A 129 11.74 -0.62 17.72
C LYS A 129 10.92 -1.89 17.69
N LEU A 130 10.09 -2.12 16.67
CA LEU A 130 9.38 -3.38 16.47
C LEU A 130 10.30 -4.60 16.47
N ILE A 131 11.48 -4.50 15.88
CA ILE A 131 12.49 -5.58 15.86
C ILE A 131 12.84 -5.99 17.29
N SER A 132 13.17 -5.01 18.15
CA SER A 132 13.53 -5.26 19.54
C SER A 132 12.39 -5.90 20.34
N VAL A 133 11.16 -5.41 20.15
CA VAL A 133 9.96 -5.95 20.83
C VAL A 133 9.71 -7.39 20.42
N LEU A 134 9.75 -7.71 19.13
CA LEU A 134 9.53 -9.07 18.62
C LEU A 134 10.62 -10.04 19.06
N GLN A 135 11.89 -9.61 19.07
CA GLN A 135 13.00 -10.42 19.59
C GLN A 135 12.85 -10.69 21.08
N SER A 136 12.42 -9.70 21.88
CA SER A 136 12.14 -9.87 23.30
C SER A 136 10.97 -10.83 23.56
N ALA A 137 10.01 -10.88 22.64
CA ALA A 137 8.91 -11.86 22.63
C ALA A 137 9.32 -13.25 22.08
N GLY A 138 10.63 -13.49 21.88
CA GLY A 138 11.15 -14.80 21.42
C GLY A 138 10.93 -15.07 19.94
N ARG A 139 10.58 -14.08 19.12
CA ARG A 139 10.35 -14.29 17.68
C ARG A 139 11.65 -14.22 16.88
N GLN A 140 11.73 -15.03 15.82
CA GLN A 140 12.86 -14.99 14.89
C GLN A 140 12.69 -13.81 13.94
N VAL A 141 13.58 -12.82 14.02
CA VAL A 141 13.50 -11.59 13.20
C VAL A 141 14.79 -11.40 12.41
N ALA A 142 14.65 -11.12 11.11
CA ALA A 142 15.72 -10.63 10.26
C ALA A 142 15.37 -9.24 9.74
N ALA A 143 16.26 -8.29 10.00
CA ALA A 143 16.10 -6.92 9.56
C ALA A 143 16.90 -6.66 8.28
N MET A 144 16.40 -5.77 7.43
CA MET A 144 17.12 -5.14 6.33
C MET A 144 17.19 -3.65 6.59
N ASP A 145 18.39 -3.11 6.75
CA ASP A 145 18.54 -1.68 6.94
C ASP A 145 18.44 -0.94 5.60
N ILE A 146 17.72 0.17 5.59
CA ILE A 146 17.58 1.04 4.41
C ILE A 146 18.44 2.28 4.64
N PRO A 147 19.40 2.58 3.76
CA PRO A 147 20.22 3.78 3.94
C PRO A 147 19.35 5.04 3.84
N PRO A 148 19.53 6.00 4.77
CA PRO A 148 18.77 7.25 4.75
C PRO A 148 19.12 8.14 3.55
N MET A 149 20.33 7.98 2.99
CA MET A 149 20.76 8.63 1.75
C MET A 149 20.55 7.69 0.57
N ASN A 150 20.04 8.20 -0.54
CA ASN A 150 19.69 7.40 -1.73
C ASN A 150 20.52 7.76 -2.99
N ASN A 151 21.36 8.79 -2.93
CA ASN A 151 22.03 9.39 -4.10
C ASN A 151 23.54 9.17 -4.12
N THR A 152 24.09 8.32 -3.24
CA THR A 152 25.54 8.04 -3.18
C THR A 152 25.84 6.61 -3.61
N SER A 153 27.01 6.42 -4.23
CA SER A 153 27.54 5.10 -4.59
C SER A 153 27.63 4.16 -3.36
N ASN A 154 28.04 4.69 -2.20
CA ASN A 154 28.13 3.92 -0.97
C ASN A 154 26.76 3.46 -0.47
N ALA A 155 25.72 4.29 -0.55
CA ALA A 155 24.36 3.91 -0.19
C ALA A 155 23.84 2.77 -1.08
N MET A 156 24.14 2.83 -2.37
CA MET A 156 23.77 1.78 -3.34
C MET A 156 24.44 0.45 -3.01
N HIS A 157 25.75 0.43 -2.77
CA HIS A 157 26.48 -0.78 -2.38
C HIS A 157 25.98 -1.33 -1.05
N TYR A 158 25.80 -0.47 -0.05
CA TYR A 158 25.26 -0.86 1.24
C TYR A 158 23.88 -1.50 1.11
N TYR A 159 22.95 -0.89 0.37
CA TYR A 159 21.61 -1.43 0.17
C TYR A 159 21.64 -2.78 -0.55
N LYS A 160 22.49 -2.93 -1.58
CA LYS A 160 22.70 -4.21 -2.26
C LYS A 160 23.19 -5.30 -1.28
N ASP A 161 24.17 -4.98 -0.42
CA ASP A 161 24.70 -5.92 0.57
C ASP A 161 23.62 -6.30 1.60
N GLN A 162 22.77 -5.35 2.01
CA GLN A 162 21.63 -5.62 2.88
C GLN A 162 20.63 -6.58 2.22
N MET A 163 20.29 -6.37 0.95
CA MET A 163 19.41 -7.26 0.18
C MET A 163 19.97 -8.68 0.08
N VAL A 164 21.25 -8.82 -0.23
CA VAL A 164 21.91 -10.13 -0.33
C VAL A 164 21.93 -10.83 1.03
N THR A 165 22.34 -10.12 2.08
CA THR A 165 22.39 -10.64 3.45
C THR A 165 21.02 -11.11 3.92
N LEU A 166 19.95 -10.33 3.65
CA LEU A 166 18.58 -10.71 3.98
C LEU A 166 18.16 -11.95 3.19
N ALA A 167 18.42 -11.97 1.87
CA ALA A 167 18.07 -13.10 1.01
C ALA A 167 18.76 -14.41 1.45
N GLU A 168 20.00 -14.35 1.93
CA GLU A 168 20.71 -15.52 2.49
C GLU A 168 20.06 -16.03 3.78
N LYS A 169 19.66 -15.12 4.69
CA LYS A 169 18.95 -15.47 5.93
C LYS A 169 17.60 -16.12 5.61
N ILE A 170 16.82 -15.51 4.72
CA ILE A 170 15.54 -16.07 4.27
C ILE A 170 15.78 -17.45 3.60
N GLY A 171 16.74 -17.53 2.68
CA GLY A 171 17.03 -18.75 1.94
C GLY A 171 17.43 -19.94 2.82
N LYS A 172 18.15 -19.69 3.92
CA LYS A 172 18.44 -20.71 4.94
C LYS A 172 17.17 -21.22 5.63
N HIS A 173 16.23 -20.32 5.90
CA HIS A 173 14.98 -20.64 6.59
C HIS A 173 13.94 -21.31 5.66
N THR A 174 13.83 -20.83 4.43
CA THR A 174 12.88 -21.35 3.43
C THR A 174 13.41 -22.53 2.61
N HIS A 175 14.72 -22.87 2.74
CA HIS A 175 15.44 -23.84 1.92
C HIS A 175 15.49 -23.51 0.42
N LYS A 176 15.40 -22.21 0.07
CA LYS A 176 15.46 -21.72 -1.31
C LYS A 176 16.52 -20.63 -1.45
N HIS A 177 17.67 -20.98 -2.00
CA HIS A 177 18.80 -20.05 -2.08
C HIS A 177 18.68 -19.01 -3.18
N LEU A 178 19.30 -17.85 -2.94
CA LEU A 178 19.45 -16.80 -3.95
C LEU A 178 20.42 -17.28 -5.04
N THR A 179 19.87 -17.58 -6.20
CA THR A 179 20.65 -17.94 -7.40
C THR A 179 20.29 -16.99 -8.55
N GLY A 180 21.19 -16.84 -9.52
CA GLY A 180 20.91 -16.05 -10.72
C GLY A 180 19.66 -16.53 -11.50
N GLY A 181 19.35 -17.84 -11.42
CA GLY A 181 18.16 -18.44 -12.01
C GLY A 181 16.88 -18.03 -11.28
N ASN A 182 16.88 -18.12 -9.93
CA ASN A 182 15.76 -17.75 -9.10
C ASN A 182 15.50 -16.24 -9.19
N LEU A 183 16.55 -15.42 -9.12
CA LEU A 183 16.44 -13.96 -9.23
C LEU A 183 15.83 -13.53 -10.58
N ARG A 184 16.33 -14.08 -11.71
CA ARG A 184 15.75 -13.79 -13.03
C ARG A 184 14.29 -14.21 -13.15
N ARG A 185 13.90 -15.33 -12.50
CA ARG A 185 12.51 -15.80 -12.47
C ARG A 185 11.62 -14.84 -11.67
N ALA A 186 12.10 -14.41 -10.49
CA ALA A 186 11.42 -13.46 -9.62
C ALA A 186 11.23 -12.10 -10.30
N VAL A 187 12.28 -11.52 -10.91
CA VAL A 187 12.16 -10.26 -11.68
C VAL A 187 11.11 -10.36 -12.79
N ARG A 188 11.08 -11.47 -13.54
CA ARG A 188 10.06 -11.66 -14.58
C ARG A 188 8.66 -11.81 -14.01
N LYS A 189 8.52 -12.47 -12.84
CA LYS A 189 7.24 -12.65 -12.16
C LYS A 189 6.69 -11.29 -11.68
N VAL A 190 7.50 -10.53 -10.97
CA VAL A 190 7.15 -9.19 -10.48
C VAL A 190 6.82 -8.24 -11.64
N ALA A 191 7.63 -8.23 -12.70
CA ALA A 191 7.37 -7.41 -13.88
C ALA A 191 6.07 -7.78 -14.63
N ARG A 192 5.63 -9.05 -14.61
CA ARG A 192 4.31 -9.45 -15.14
C ARG A 192 3.18 -8.92 -14.26
N ALA A 193 3.32 -9.06 -12.95
CA ALA A 193 2.34 -8.56 -11.98
C ALA A 193 2.14 -7.04 -12.13
N HIS A 194 3.22 -6.30 -12.28
CA HIS A 194 3.16 -4.86 -12.52
C HIS A 194 2.40 -4.50 -13.82
N ARG A 195 2.73 -5.14 -14.93
CA ARG A 195 1.99 -4.88 -16.17
C ARG A 195 0.51 -5.18 -16.03
N GLN A 196 0.16 -6.24 -15.29
CA GLN A 196 -1.22 -6.58 -15.02
C GLN A 196 -1.90 -5.51 -14.15
N TRP A 197 -1.21 -5.03 -13.11
CA TRP A 197 -1.69 -3.92 -12.29
C TRP A 197 -1.90 -2.64 -13.11
N GLN A 198 -0.95 -2.27 -13.97
CA GLN A 198 -1.10 -1.09 -14.84
C GLN A 198 -2.29 -1.21 -15.80
N ARG A 199 -2.51 -2.40 -16.39
CA ARG A 199 -3.69 -2.64 -17.22
C ARG A 199 -4.97 -2.51 -16.42
N PHE A 200 -5.03 -3.12 -15.25
CA PHE A 200 -6.19 -3.04 -14.36
C PHE A 200 -6.50 -1.60 -13.96
N THR A 201 -5.55 -0.87 -13.40
CA THR A 201 -5.77 0.51 -12.93
C THR A 201 -6.16 1.45 -14.06
N SER A 202 -5.49 1.35 -15.21
CA SER A 202 -5.87 2.13 -16.40
C SER A 202 -7.32 1.85 -16.85
N THR A 203 -7.73 0.58 -16.85
CA THR A 203 -9.10 0.19 -17.20
C THR A 203 -10.11 0.65 -16.14
N ALA A 204 -9.80 0.44 -14.85
CA ALA A 204 -10.66 0.80 -13.74
C ALA A 204 -10.91 2.31 -13.66
N TYR A 205 -9.86 3.13 -13.88
CA TYR A 205 -10.01 4.59 -13.91
C TYR A 205 -10.84 5.09 -15.12
N THR A 206 -10.86 4.38 -16.21
CA THR A 206 -11.76 4.69 -17.35
C THR A 206 -13.18 4.16 -17.14
N ALA A 207 -13.33 3.08 -16.36
CA ALA A 207 -14.61 2.43 -16.04
C ALA A 207 -15.25 2.97 -14.74
N LYS A 208 -14.99 4.21 -14.36
CA LYS A 208 -15.37 4.85 -13.08
C LYS A 208 -16.85 4.74 -12.67
N GLY A 209 -17.76 4.40 -13.54
CA GLY A 209 -19.17 4.21 -13.20
C GLY A 209 -19.51 2.79 -12.74
N PHE A 210 -18.59 1.86 -12.89
CA PHE A 210 -18.80 0.43 -12.63
C PHE A 210 -18.04 -0.08 -11.41
N ILE A 211 -16.98 0.61 -10.99
CA ILE A 211 -16.13 0.22 -9.87
C ILE A 211 -15.85 1.42 -8.96
N THR A 212 -15.92 1.22 -7.66
CA THR A 212 -15.58 2.24 -6.65
C THR A 212 -14.08 2.34 -6.42
N ASP A 213 -13.61 3.48 -5.90
CA ASP A 213 -12.19 3.69 -5.60
C ASP A 213 -11.72 2.75 -4.48
N GLU A 214 -12.58 2.44 -3.50
CA GLU A 214 -12.28 1.46 -2.45
C GLU A 214 -12.06 0.06 -3.03
N ALA A 215 -12.86 -0.35 -4.02
CA ALA A 215 -12.66 -1.63 -4.70
C ALA A 215 -11.35 -1.67 -5.50
N ILE A 216 -10.97 -0.57 -6.16
CA ILE A 216 -9.67 -0.47 -6.86
C ILE A 216 -8.51 -0.64 -5.88
N LEU A 217 -8.57 0.02 -4.72
CA LEU A 217 -7.56 -0.10 -3.67
C LEU A 217 -7.51 -1.52 -3.10
N LEU A 218 -8.65 -2.14 -2.82
CA LEU A 218 -8.73 -3.51 -2.33
C LEU A 218 -8.08 -4.49 -3.32
N VAL A 219 -8.43 -4.41 -4.60
CA VAL A 219 -7.85 -5.26 -5.66
C VAL A 219 -6.33 -5.09 -5.73
N THR A 220 -5.83 -3.86 -5.63
CA THR A 220 -4.40 -3.58 -5.59
C THR A 220 -3.75 -4.22 -4.36
N GLN A 221 -4.33 -4.05 -3.17
CA GLN A 221 -3.78 -4.59 -1.92
C GLN A 221 -3.92 -6.12 -1.81
N CYS A 222 -4.84 -6.74 -2.53
CA CYS A 222 -4.94 -8.20 -2.61
C CYS A 222 -3.71 -8.85 -3.25
N LEU A 223 -2.81 -8.08 -3.90
CA LEU A 223 -1.47 -8.53 -4.26
C LEU A 223 -0.68 -9.06 -3.04
N TYR A 224 -0.89 -8.45 -1.87
CA TYR A 224 -0.24 -8.84 -0.61
C TYR A 224 -1.04 -9.89 0.17
N PHE A 225 -2.33 -10.05 -0.14
CA PHE A 225 -3.23 -10.96 0.57
C PHE A 225 -3.39 -12.31 -0.12
N ALA A 226 -3.17 -12.38 -1.43
CA ALA A 226 -3.25 -13.62 -2.19
C ALA A 226 -2.19 -14.63 -1.75
N ASP A 227 -2.52 -15.90 -1.80
CA ASP A 227 -1.59 -16.99 -1.48
C ASP A 227 -0.48 -17.10 -2.53
N SER A 228 -0.76 -16.67 -3.77
CA SER A 228 0.25 -16.55 -4.81
C SER A 228 0.04 -15.33 -5.68
N LEU A 229 1.16 -14.75 -6.14
CA LEU A 229 1.13 -13.64 -7.10
C LEU A 229 0.53 -14.05 -8.45
N ASP A 230 0.62 -15.33 -8.82
CA ASP A 230 0.04 -15.84 -10.08
C ASP A 230 -1.50 -15.89 -10.00
N GLU A 231 -2.08 -16.26 -8.86
CA GLU A 231 -3.53 -16.19 -8.63
C GLU A 231 -4.05 -14.76 -8.67
N TRP A 232 -3.37 -13.84 -7.95
CA TRP A 232 -3.73 -12.42 -8.02
C TRP A 232 -3.72 -11.90 -9.46
N MET A 233 -2.69 -12.24 -10.27
CA MET A 233 -2.63 -11.85 -11.68
C MET A 233 -3.78 -12.42 -12.50
N LEU A 234 -4.16 -13.68 -12.26
CA LEU A 234 -5.25 -14.35 -12.95
C LEU A 234 -6.59 -13.64 -12.71
N HIS A 235 -6.94 -13.43 -11.44
CA HIS A 235 -8.19 -12.79 -11.07
C HIS A 235 -8.21 -11.30 -11.44
N THR A 236 -7.09 -10.60 -11.32
CA THR A 236 -6.99 -9.22 -11.79
C THR A 236 -7.18 -9.11 -13.31
N ALA A 237 -6.70 -10.08 -14.08
CA ALA A 237 -6.95 -10.13 -15.53
C ALA A 237 -8.44 -10.33 -15.84
N ALA A 238 -9.11 -11.28 -15.14
CA ALA A 238 -10.53 -11.55 -15.33
C ALA A 238 -11.40 -10.31 -14.99
N LEU A 239 -11.14 -9.66 -13.86
CA LEU A 239 -11.83 -8.41 -13.49
C LEU A 239 -11.58 -7.28 -14.50
N THR A 240 -10.35 -7.18 -15.01
CA THR A 240 -10.02 -6.18 -16.04
C THR A 240 -10.84 -6.42 -17.32
N GLU A 241 -10.96 -7.66 -17.76
CA GLU A 241 -11.77 -8.03 -18.93
C GLU A 241 -13.26 -7.76 -18.70
N GLU A 242 -13.79 -8.05 -17.50
CA GLU A 242 -15.16 -7.70 -17.13
C GLU A 242 -15.41 -6.19 -17.24
N LEU A 243 -14.51 -5.36 -16.68
CA LEU A 243 -14.60 -3.90 -16.75
C LEU A 243 -14.49 -3.38 -18.20
N GLU A 244 -13.62 -3.95 -19.04
CA GLU A 244 -13.51 -3.60 -20.44
C GLU A 244 -14.81 -3.89 -21.21
N VAL A 245 -15.48 -5.01 -20.93
CA VAL A 245 -16.77 -5.37 -21.54
C VAL A 245 -17.86 -4.40 -21.09
N LEU A 246 -17.95 -4.08 -19.80
CA LEU A 246 -18.93 -3.13 -19.25
C LEU A 246 -18.72 -1.73 -19.85
N ASN A 247 -17.49 -1.27 -19.92
CA ASN A 247 -17.15 0.04 -20.47
C ASN A 247 -17.48 0.18 -21.97
N LYS A 248 -17.31 -0.90 -22.75
CA LYS A 248 -17.70 -0.93 -24.18
C LYS A 248 -19.21 -0.98 -24.38
N ARG A 249 -19.93 -1.72 -23.49
CA ARG A 249 -21.37 -1.95 -23.64
C ARG A 249 -22.22 -0.78 -23.15
N PHE A 250 -21.76 -0.11 -22.10
CA PHE A 250 -22.47 0.96 -21.44
C PHE A 250 -21.61 2.23 -21.44
N MET A 251 -21.81 3.10 -22.43
CA MET A 251 -21.23 4.44 -22.39
C MET A 251 -21.96 5.26 -21.32
N LEU A 252 -21.52 5.18 -20.07
CA LEU A 252 -22.10 5.97 -18.98
C LEU A 252 -21.67 7.43 -19.14
N THR A 253 -22.64 8.32 -19.25
CA THR A 253 -22.43 9.76 -19.04
C THR A 253 -22.21 9.98 -17.55
N GLN A 254 -20.94 10.01 -17.14
CA GLN A 254 -20.61 10.23 -15.73
C GLN A 254 -20.80 11.70 -15.37
N LYS A 255 -21.38 11.92 -14.18
CA LYS A 255 -21.29 13.22 -13.53
C LYS A 255 -19.80 13.46 -13.24
N GLU A 256 -19.27 14.55 -13.77
CA GLU A 256 -17.88 14.92 -13.51
C GLU A 256 -17.72 15.28 -12.02
N GLN A 257 -17.02 14.41 -11.30
CA GLN A 257 -16.65 14.60 -9.89
C GLN A 257 -15.21 15.11 -9.83
N PRO A 258 -14.85 15.95 -8.85
CA PRO A 258 -13.44 16.29 -8.64
C PRO A 258 -12.59 15.05 -8.36
N ASN A 259 -11.41 15.00 -8.96
CA ASN A 259 -10.43 13.94 -8.72
C ASN A 259 -9.35 14.46 -7.77
N VAL A 260 -9.02 13.67 -6.76
CA VAL A 260 -7.95 14.00 -5.81
C VAL A 260 -6.84 12.96 -5.84
N LEU A 261 -5.62 13.42 -5.65
CA LEU A 261 -4.45 12.58 -5.41
C LEU A 261 -4.27 12.41 -3.91
N ILE A 262 -4.12 11.18 -3.41
CA ILE A 262 -3.75 10.91 -2.01
C ILE A 262 -2.24 10.73 -1.95
N LEU A 263 -1.58 11.42 -1.01
CA LEU A 263 -0.13 11.31 -0.75
C LEU A 263 0.13 11.02 0.73
N GLY A 264 1.20 10.31 1.04
CA GLY A 264 1.75 10.21 2.38
C GLY A 264 1.62 8.83 3.03
N SER A 265 1.04 8.78 4.21
CA SER A 265 0.89 7.55 5.00
C SER A 265 0.04 6.51 4.28
N PRO A 266 0.34 5.20 4.43
CA PRO A 266 -0.38 4.17 3.72
C PRO A 266 -1.87 4.10 4.11
N VAL A 267 -2.71 3.93 3.09
CA VAL A 267 -4.13 3.61 3.24
C VAL A 267 -4.26 2.09 3.21
N VAL A 268 -4.57 1.48 4.34
CA VAL A 268 -4.48 0.02 4.51
C VAL A 268 -5.83 -0.61 4.81
N PHE A 269 -6.18 -1.68 4.07
CA PHE A 269 -7.34 -2.51 4.42
C PHE A 269 -7.13 -3.19 5.80
N PRO A 270 -8.15 -3.25 6.67
CA PRO A 270 -9.55 -2.89 6.44
C PRO A 270 -9.88 -1.41 6.69
N ASN A 271 -8.97 -0.58 7.20
CA ASN A 271 -9.22 0.82 7.50
C ASN A 271 -9.23 1.69 6.24
N PHE A 272 -10.34 1.67 5.51
CA PHE A 272 -10.57 2.54 4.35
C PHE A 272 -11.31 3.84 4.71
N LYS A 273 -11.06 4.36 5.92
CA LYS A 273 -11.64 5.62 6.39
C LYS A 273 -11.41 6.79 5.42
N VAL A 274 -10.19 6.95 4.92
CA VAL A 274 -9.84 8.06 4.02
C VAL A 274 -10.54 7.95 2.66
N PRO A 275 -10.50 6.81 1.95
CA PRO A 275 -11.29 6.62 0.73
C PRO A 275 -12.79 6.86 0.94
N GLN A 276 -13.36 6.40 2.06
CA GLN A 276 -14.75 6.60 2.40
C GLN A 276 -15.10 8.08 2.59
N LEU A 277 -14.24 8.85 3.26
CA LEU A 277 -14.41 10.29 3.42
C LEU A 277 -14.39 11.02 2.07
N ILE A 278 -13.49 10.65 1.18
CA ILE A 278 -13.38 11.24 -0.16
C ILE A 278 -14.63 10.93 -0.98
N ALA A 279 -15.08 9.67 -0.98
CA ALA A 279 -16.29 9.25 -1.68
C ALA A 279 -17.54 9.96 -1.15
N SER A 280 -17.70 10.09 0.20
CA SER A 280 -18.83 10.78 0.83
C SER A 280 -18.87 12.27 0.48
N ALA A 281 -17.73 12.90 0.26
CA ALA A 281 -17.61 14.29 -0.19
C ALA A 281 -17.86 14.47 -1.71
N GLY A 282 -18.28 13.42 -2.41
CA GLY A 282 -18.57 13.45 -3.85
C GLY A 282 -17.35 13.61 -4.73
N MET A 283 -16.18 13.20 -4.25
CA MET A 283 -14.92 13.22 -4.97
C MET A 283 -14.52 11.79 -5.39
N ARG A 284 -13.55 11.68 -6.30
CA ARG A 284 -12.93 10.43 -6.76
C ARG A 284 -11.42 10.47 -6.48
N ILE A 285 -10.84 9.30 -6.29
CA ILE A 285 -9.39 9.15 -6.14
C ILE A 285 -8.78 8.99 -7.52
N ALA A 286 -7.89 9.91 -7.91
CA ALA A 286 -7.13 9.82 -9.14
C ALA A 286 -6.00 8.80 -9.04
N ALA A 287 -5.30 8.81 -7.91
CA ALA A 287 -4.25 7.86 -7.54
C ALA A 287 -3.96 7.96 -6.04
N VAL A 288 -3.27 6.94 -5.53
CA VAL A 288 -2.70 6.93 -4.17
C VAL A 288 -1.20 6.74 -4.30
N ASP A 289 -0.43 7.70 -3.81
CA ASP A 289 1.03 7.65 -3.74
C ASP A 289 1.45 7.34 -2.31
N ASP A 290 1.36 6.09 -1.95
CA ASP A 290 1.84 5.52 -0.71
C ASP A 290 2.65 4.23 -0.97
N SER A 291 3.30 3.72 0.06
CA SER A 291 4.15 2.53 -0.07
C SER A 291 3.39 1.27 -0.48
N LEU A 292 2.06 1.20 -0.27
CA LEU A 292 1.27 0.01 -0.56
C LEU A 292 0.59 0.04 -1.93
N SER A 293 0.37 1.21 -2.49
CA SER A 293 -0.43 1.40 -3.71
C SER A 293 0.44 1.63 -4.94
N LEU A 294 0.84 2.87 -5.18
CA LEU A 294 1.58 3.23 -6.39
C LEU A 294 3.05 2.89 -6.31
N GLU A 295 3.68 3.19 -5.19
CA GLU A 295 5.11 2.97 -5.01
C GLU A 295 5.46 1.49 -5.08
N ALA A 296 4.68 0.65 -4.39
CA ALA A 296 4.88 -0.80 -4.43
C ALA A 296 4.78 -1.37 -5.83
N ALA A 297 3.88 -0.80 -6.64
CA ALA A 297 3.65 -1.27 -8.00
C ALA A 297 4.64 -0.70 -9.02
N LEU A 298 5.27 0.45 -8.75
CA LEU A 298 6.24 1.09 -9.63
C LEU A 298 7.68 0.62 -9.38
N SER A 299 7.94 0.05 -8.21
CA SER A 299 9.24 -0.47 -7.82
C SER A 299 9.61 -1.71 -8.62
N ILE A 300 9.93 -1.53 -9.90
CA ILE A 300 10.21 -2.65 -10.80
C ILE A 300 11.50 -2.45 -11.56
N THR A 301 12.30 -3.47 -11.43
CA THR A 301 13.44 -3.68 -12.30
C THR A 301 13.00 -3.91 -13.74
N ARG A 302 12.90 -2.85 -14.52
CA ARG A 302 12.56 -2.93 -15.95
C ARG A 302 13.61 -3.78 -16.66
N GLY A 303 13.17 -4.99 -17.09
CA GLY A 303 14.03 -6.00 -17.63
C GLY A 303 14.76 -5.56 -18.89
N SER A 304 16.06 -5.36 -18.76
CA SER A 304 16.96 -5.52 -19.89
C SER A 304 17.40 -7.00 -19.95
N ARG A 305 18.00 -7.43 -21.03
CA ARG A 305 18.67 -8.75 -21.13
C ARG A 305 19.87 -8.78 -20.21
N MET A 306 19.64 -9.01 -18.92
CA MET A 306 20.67 -8.98 -17.89
C MET A 306 21.41 -10.31 -17.89
N ILE A 307 22.71 -10.24 -18.02
CA ILE A 307 23.57 -11.41 -18.18
C ILE A 307 23.97 -11.99 -16.82
N SER A 308 24.24 -11.15 -15.80
CA SER A 308 24.70 -11.59 -14.48
C SER A 308 23.69 -11.26 -13.37
N ALA A 309 23.68 -12.12 -12.31
CA ALA A 309 22.89 -11.87 -11.10
C ALA A 309 23.28 -10.57 -10.41
N ASP A 310 24.57 -10.27 -10.41
CA ASP A 310 25.13 -9.09 -9.77
C ASP A 310 24.58 -7.79 -10.38
N ARG A 311 24.55 -7.71 -11.71
CA ARG A 311 23.94 -6.56 -12.42
C ARG A 311 22.43 -6.44 -12.19
N ILE A 312 21.73 -7.55 -11.98
CA ILE A 312 20.32 -7.52 -11.61
C ILE A 312 20.16 -6.90 -10.23
N LEU A 313 20.99 -7.31 -9.26
CA LEU A 313 20.98 -6.75 -7.90
C LEU A 313 21.31 -5.25 -7.89
N ASP A 314 22.32 -4.81 -8.67
CA ASP A 314 22.63 -3.39 -8.81
C ASP A 314 21.43 -2.60 -9.30
N LYS A 315 20.73 -3.14 -10.29
CA LYS A 315 19.56 -2.46 -10.85
C LYS A 315 18.37 -2.44 -9.90
N ILE A 316 18.10 -3.53 -9.18
CA ILE A 316 17.08 -3.56 -8.11
C ILE A 316 17.42 -2.49 -7.06
N ALA A 317 18.68 -2.46 -6.60
CA ALA A 317 19.13 -1.47 -5.62
C ALA A 317 18.90 -0.03 -6.12
N GLN A 318 19.29 0.24 -7.35
CA GLN A 318 19.12 1.55 -7.96
C GLN A 318 17.65 1.98 -8.03
N GLU A 319 16.80 1.12 -8.60
CA GLU A 319 15.39 1.45 -8.81
C GLU A 319 14.63 1.57 -7.49
N HIS A 320 14.86 0.67 -6.52
CA HIS A 320 14.20 0.75 -5.22
C HIS A 320 14.67 1.93 -4.37
N LEU A 321 15.96 2.26 -4.37
CA LEU A 321 16.43 3.45 -3.66
C LEU A 321 15.93 4.76 -4.27
N GLN A 322 15.65 4.80 -5.55
CA GLN A 322 15.14 6.00 -6.23
C GLN A 322 13.61 6.10 -6.15
N ALA A 323 12.89 4.96 -6.18
CA ALA A 323 11.44 4.93 -6.24
C ALA A 323 10.75 5.09 -4.88
N THR A 324 11.44 4.80 -3.78
CA THR A 324 10.81 4.84 -2.45
C THR A 324 10.57 6.27 -1.99
N SER A 325 9.33 6.70 -1.94
CA SER A 325 8.86 7.94 -1.32
C SER A 325 8.68 7.74 0.20
N SER A 326 9.77 7.48 0.92
CA SER A 326 9.72 7.42 2.39
C SER A 326 10.04 8.79 2.97
N GLY A 327 9.17 9.33 3.82
CA GLY A 327 9.42 10.57 4.56
C GLY A 327 10.70 10.53 5.43
N ALA A 328 11.20 9.33 5.76
CA ALA A 328 12.39 9.15 6.59
C ALA A 328 13.73 9.33 5.83
N ARG A 329 13.73 9.80 4.60
CA ARG A 329 14.95 10.02 3.82
C ARG A 329 15.51 11.44 3.99
N VAL A 330 16.83 11.55 3.94
CA VAL A 330 17.54 12.84 4.04
C VAL A 330 17.28 13.74 2.84
N ASN A 331 17.09 13.16 1.65
CA ASN A 331 16.80 13.89 0.42
C ASN A 331 15.63 13.23 -0.32
N ASN A 332 14.53 13.96 -0.45
CA ASN A 332 13.30 13.52 -1.08
C ASN A 332 13.01 14.19 -2.43
N GLU A 333 14.05 14.59 -3.18
CA GLU A 333 13.87 15.09 -4.56
C GLU A 333 13.09 14.10 -5.45
N GLY A 334 13.23 12.80 -5.20
CA GLY A 334 12.45 11.75 -5.85
C GLY A 334 10.95 11.86 -5.59
N LEU A 335 10.55 12.12 -4.33
CA LEU A 335 9.15 12.33 -3.93
C LEU A 335 8.54 13.53 -4.67
N TYR A 336 9.29 14.64 -4.75
CA TYR A 336 8.86 15.83 -5.47
C TYR A 336 8.70 15.61 -6.96
N SER A 337 9.75 15.04 -7.55
CA SER A 337 9.77 14.78 -8.99
C SER A 337 8.61 13.83 -9.37
N TYR A 338 8.31 12.87 -8.50
CA TYR A 338 7.23 11.93 -8.71
C TYR A 338 5.86 12.59 -8.49
N PHE A 339 5.70 13.40 -7.46
CA PHE A 339 4.51 14.22 -7.27
C PHE A 339 4.20 15.09 -8.50
N LEU A 340 5.19 15.84 -8.99
CA LEU A 340 5.04 16.65 -10.19
C LEU A 340 4.70 15.81 -11.44
N HIS A 341 5.26 14.60 -11.55
CA HIS A 341 4.94 13.66 -12.61
C HIS A 341 3.47 13.23 -12.55
N LEU A 342 2.99 12.81 -11.37
CA LEU A 342 1.60 12.42 -11.16
C LEU A 342 0.62 13.56 -11.46
N VAL A 343 0.91 14.76 -11.01
CA VAL A 343 0.09 15.95 -11.27
C VAL A 343 -0.03 16.21 -12.77
N ARG A 344 1.09 16.15 -13.50
CA ARG A 344 1.11 16.36 -14.96
C ARG A 344 0.39 15.26 -15.73
N GLN A 345 0.42 14.04 -15.25
CA GLN A 345 -0.19 12.89 -15.90
C GLN A 345 -1.69 12.78 -15.61
N LEU A 346 -2.10 13.02 -14.38
CA LEU A 346 -3.45 12.74 -13.88
C LEU A 346 -4.33 13.99 -13.82
N HIS A 347 -3.73 15.18 -13.83
CA HIS A 347 -4.42 16.46 -13.72
C HIS A 347 -5.44 16.47 -12.57
N PRO A 348 -5.03 16.16 -11.30
CA PRO A 348 -5.95 16.13 -10.18
C PRO A 348 -6.50 17.54 -9.89
N ASP A 349 -7.73 17.61 -9.40
CA ASP A 349 -8.36 18.86 -8.99
C ASP A 349 -7.88 19.31 -7.61
N GLY A 350 -7.37 18.38 -6.78
CA GLY A 350 -6.83 18.65 -5.47
C GLY A 350 -5.93 17.52 -4.97
N VAL A 351 -5.25 17.75 -3.85
CA VAL A 351 -4.38 16.79 -3.17
C VAL A 351 -4.84 16.60 -1.74
N VAL A 352 -4.92 15.35 -1.29
CA VAL A 352 -5.16 14.96 0.11
C VAL A 352 -3.86 14.40 0.67
N CYS A 353 -3.19 15.17 1.54
CA CYS A 353 -2.02 14.71 2.27
C CYS A 353 -2.47 13.93 3.50
N HIS A 354 -2.44 12.63 3.42
CA HIS A 354 -2.80 11.71 4.51
C HIS A 354 -1.60 11.45 5.40
N ILE A 355 -1.74 11.75 6.70
CA ILE A 355 -0.70 11.53 7.70
C ILE A 355 -1.29 10.71 8.84
N LEU A 356 -0.72 9.56 9.12
CA LEU A 356 -1.04 8.78 10.32
C LEU A 356 -0.34 9.41 11.53
N LYS A 357 -1.08 9.62 12.61
CA LYS A 357 -0.51 10.13 13.88
C LYS A 357 0.74 9.33 14.25
N GLY A 358 1.82 10.02 14.59
CA GLY A 358 3.11 9.41 14.91
C GLY A 358 4.06 9.22 13.72
N GLN A 359 3.63 9.46 12.49
CA GLN A 359 4.50 9.50 11.30
C GLN A 359 4.93 10.93 10.99
N ILE A 360 5.70 11.52 11.90
CA ILE A 360 6.12 12.93 11.83
C ILE A 360 7.02 13.25 10.64
N GLU A 361 7.67 12.26 10.05
CA GLU A 361 8.51 12.41 8.88
C GLU A 361 7.77 13.00 7.68
N TYR A 362 6.49 12.72 7.53
CA TYR A 362 5.66 13.32 6.48
C TYR A 362 5.35 14.79 6.74
N ASP A 363 5.33 15.23 8.01
CA ASP A 363 5.16 16.64 8.36
C ASP A 363 6.33 17.52 7.91
N PHE A 364 7.53 16.96 7.79
CA PHE A 364 8.68 17.66 7.24
C PHE A 364 8.62 17.80 5.71
N GLU A 365 7.98 16.84 5.03
CA GLU A 365 7.84 16.86 3.56
C GLU A 365 6.67 17.72 3.08
N LEU A 366 5.62 17.83 3.90
CA LEU A 366 4.39 18.52 3.53
C LEU A 366 4.58 19.98 3.07
N PRO A 367 5.38 20.85 3.72
CA PRO A 367 5.56 22.23 3.27
C PRO A 367 6.11 22.37 1.85
N TYR A 368 6.89 21.41 1.42
CA TYR A 368 7.43 21.38 0.08
C TYR A 368 6.38 20.94 -0.95
N ILE A 369 5.57 19.94 -0.62
CA ILE A 369 4.44 19.50 -1.45
C ILE A 369 3.44 20.63 -1.58
N GLU A 370 3.09 21.32 -0.48
CA GLU A 370 2.18 22.48 -0.47
C GLU A 370 2.69 23.58 -1.38
N LYS A 371 3.98 23.94 -1.29
CA LYS A 371 4.58 24.95 -2.15
C LYS A 371 4.53 24.54 -3.63
N ALA A 372 4.86 23.29 -3.95
CA ALA A 372 4.81 22.81 -5.33
C ALA A 372 3.38 22.75 -5.88
N ALA A 373 2.40 22.43 -5.04
CA ALA A 373 0.98 22.43 -5.39
C ALA A 373 0.44 23.86 -5.59
N GLU A 374 0.88 24.80 -4.75
CA GLU A 374 0.53 26.24 -4.88
C GLU A 374 1.03 26.81 -6.22
N GLU A 375 2.27 26.50 -6.61
CA GLU A 375 2.84 26.92 -7.91
C GLU A 375 2.05 26.36 -9.11
N LEU A 376 1.34 25.24 -8.92
CA LEU A 376 0.51 24.60 -9.94
C LEU A 376 -0.98 24.94 -9.82
N ASP A 377 -1.36 25.84 -8.91
CA ASP A 377 -2.76 26.20 -8.60
C ASP A 377 -3.61 24.98 -8.20
N ILE A 378 -3.04 24.04 -7.41
CA ILE A 378 -3.72 22.84 -6.92
C ILE A 378 -3.94 22.95 -5.41
N PRO A 379 -5.20 22.94 -4.92
CA PRO A 379 -5.50 22.96 -3.50
C PRO A 379 -5.01 21.70 -2.78
N VAL A 380 -4.46 21.86 -1.59
CA VAL A 380 -4.02 20.78 -0.70
C VAL A 380 -4.90 20.70 0.54
N PHE A 381 -5.32 19.50 0.89
CA PHE A 381 -6.03 19.20 2.12
C PHE A 381 -5.17 18.32 3.01
N ARG A 382 -4.75 18.84 4.17
CA ARG A 382 -4.02 18.07 5.18
C ARG A 382 -4.99 17.27 6.03
N LEU A 383 -4.83 15.96 6.05
CA LEU A 383 -5.62 15.00 6.79
C LEU A 383 -4.73 14.20 7.73
N GLU A 384 -4.65 14.62 9.00
CA GLU A 384 -4.01 13.84 10.06
C GLU A 384 -5.08 12.99 10.76
N THR A 385 -4.86 11.68 10.87
CA THR A 385 -5.82 10.75 11.47
C THR A 385 -5.10 9.51 12.05
N ASP A 386 -5.87 8.62 12.64
CA ASP A 386 -5.45 7.28 13.10
C ASP A 386 -6.49 6.24 12.65
N TYR A 387 -6.38 5.00 13.15
CA TYR A 387 -7.34 3.95 12.81
C TYR A 387 -8.65 4.02 13.60
N GLN A 388 -8.78 4.95 14.55
CA GLN A 388 -10.03 5.14 15.30
C GLN A 388 -11.08 5.87 14.44
N TYR A 389 -12.36 5.55 14.66
CA TYR A 389 -13.47 6.14 13.91
C TYR A 389 -14.16 7.30 14.67
N GLN A 390 -13.67 7.66 15.85
CA GLN A 390 -14.29 8.71 16.68
C GLN A 390 -14.25 10.10 16.05
N ASP A 391 -13.28 10.36 15.19
CA ASP A 391 -13.09 11.63 14.48
C ASP A 391 -13.82 11.70 13.11
N MET A 392 -14.50 10.61 12.70
CA MET A 392 -15.11 10.48 11.36
C MET A 392 -16.03 11.66 10.99
N GLU A 393 -16.93 12.06 11.89
CA GLU A 393 -17.87 13.13 11.60
C GLU A 393 -17.17 14.48 11.43
N GLN A 394 -16.18 14.77 12.25
CA GLN A 394 -15.40 16.01 12.13
C GLN A 394 -14.61 16.04 10.82
N LEU A 395 -13.98 14.91 10.46
CA LEU A 395 -13.23 14.79 9.22
C LEU A 395 -14.14 14.85 8.00
N ARG A 396 -15.35 14.27 8.08
CA ARG A 396 -16.36 14.30 7.02
C ARG A 396 -16.77 15.73 6.67
N ILE A 397 -17.11 16.54 7.67
CA ILE A 397 -17.50 17.94 7.46
C ILE A 397 -16.38 18.72 6.74
N ARG A 398 -15.14 18.54 7.17
CA ARG A 398 -13.97 19.20 6.56
C ARG A 398 -13.73 18.72 5.12
N MET A 399 -13.89 17.43 4.87
CA MET A 399 -13.70 16.83 3.55
C MET A 399 -14.81 17.26 2.59
N GLU A 400 -16.07 17.35 3.05
CA GLU A 400 -17.19 17.88 2.28
C GLU A 400 -16.96 19.32 1.86
N ALA A 401 -16.50 20.19 2.79
CA ALA A 401 -16.16 21.56 2.47
C ALA A 401 -15.04 21.66 1.42
N PHE A 402 -14.04 20.78 1.48
CA PHE A 402 -12.99 20.70 0.47
C PHE A 402 -13.55 20.26 -0.89
N GLY A 403 -14.40 19.23 -0.93
CA GLY A 403 -15.07 18.78 -2.14
C GLY A 403 -15.95 19.83 -2.80
N GLU A 404 -16.71 20.59 -1.99
CA GLU A 404 -17.52 21.73 -2.49
C GLU A 404 -16.64 22.82 -3.11
N MET A 405 -15.54 23.16 -2.46
CA MET A 405 -14.58 24.15 -2.97
C MET A 405 -13.99 23.70 -4.32
N LEU A 406 -13.58 22.43 -4.47
CA LEU A 406 -13.08 21.87 -5.73
C LEU A 406 -14.16 21.89 -6.82
N ASN A 407 -15.40 21.53 -6.51
CA ASN A 407 -16.53 21.60 -7.45
C ASN A 407 -16.75 23.01 -7.95
N GLN A 408 -16.74 24.02 -7.09
CA GLN A 408 -16.90 25.42 -7.47
C GLN A 408 -15.76 25.88 -8.41
N ARG A 409 -14.51 25.53 -8.08
CA ARG A 409 -13.36 25.85 -8.95
C ARG A 409 -13.51 25.23 -10.34
N ASN A 410 -13.97 24.00 -10.42
CA ASN A 410 -14.17 23.31 -11.70
C ASN A 410 -15.27 23.96 -12.53
N ILE A 411 -16.36 24.42 -11.91
CA ILE A 411 -17.42 25.18 -12.60
C ILE A 411 -16.87 26.48 -13.19
N VAL A 412 -16.05 27.21 -12.43
CA VAL A 412 -15.45 28.47 -12.90
C VAL A 412 -14.49 28.21 -14.07
N LYS A 413 -13.57 27.22 -13.94
CA LYS A 413 -12.65 26.85 -15.01
C LYS A 413 -13.36 26.49 -16.32
N ARG A 414 -14.50 25.78 -16.25
CA ARG A 414 -15.32 25.41 -17.41
C ARG A 414 -16.00 26.61 -18.06
N LYS A 415 -16.51 27.56 -17.26
CA LYS A 415 -17.11 28.77 -17.81
C LYS A 415 -16.10 29.62 -18.58
N VAL A 416 -14.89 29.76 -18.06
CA VAL A 416 -13.79 30.46 -18.72
C VAL A 416 -13.41 29.78 -20.05
N LYS A 417 -13.25 28.42 -20.05
CA LYS A 417 -12.94 27.67 -21.28
C LYS A 417 -14.03 27.74 -22.37
N ARG A 418 -15.30 27.99 -22.00
CA ARG A 418 -16.41 28.11 -22.96
C ARG A 418 -16.55 29.51 -23.51
N SER A 419 -15.95 30.51 -22.86
CA SER A 419 -15.98 31.93 -23.25
C SER A 419 -14.71 32.39 -23.99
N ALA A 420 -13.68 31.54 -24.06
CA ALA A 420 -12.47 31.72 -24.86
C ALA A 420 -12.54 30.89 -26.16
#